data_ddda2ee7b23bf49ca007d60c19d5ed40
#
_entry.id   ddda2ee7b23bf49ca007d60c19d5ed40
#
_cell.length_a   1.000
_cell.length_b   1.000
_cell.length_c   1.000
_cell.angle_alpha   90.00
_cell.angle_beta   90.00
_cell.angle_gamma   90.00
#
_symmetry.space_group_name_H-M   'P 1'
#
loop_
_entity.id
_entity.type
_entity.pdbx_description
1 polymer ?
#
loop_
_entity_poly.entity_id
_entity_poly.type
_entity_poly.pdbx_seq_one_letter_code
_entity_poly.pdbx_strand_id
1 'polypeptide(L)'
;MNLSLIRSMTRSAVFELENGLCYRPAHPFTVTLNGETVYDACETNVFSLFSLLPGTEYTVGVQAEGESLSCTFTTEAETFFVDASRYGLVADGTTDNTGKLQAALSTCPKGGTVYVPAGRYRTCSLFLKSNTTLYLEKGAVLLGDNDRTHYPILPGVIPSENEVDEYYLTGWEGNPLSSFAGLLNITQVHDVVVTGEGTLD
;
A
#
# COMPACT_ATOMS: atom_id res chain seq x y z
N MET A 1 -7.60 -18.90 21.04
CA MET A 1 -7.32 -17.93 19.94
C MET A 1 -5.85 -18.01 19.55
N ASN A 2 -5.49 -17.54 18.33
CA ASN A 2 -4.10 -17.45 17.89
C ASN A 2 -3.84 -16.09 17.24
N LEU A 3 -2.65 -15.51 17.47
CA LEU A 3 -2.21 -14.27 16.82
C LEU A 3 -1.10 -14.61 15.84
N SER A 4 -1.35 -14.39 14.55
CA SER A 4 -0.39 -14.70 13.49
C SER A 4 0.02 -13.46 12.71
N LEU A 5 1.32 -13.41 12.37
CA LEU A 5 1.85 -12.43 11.43
C LEU A 5 1.54 -12.91 10.02
N ILE A 6 0.72 -12.15 9.28
CA ILE A 6 0.45 -12.44 7.86
C ILE A 6 1.64 -11.99 7.02
N ARG A 7 2.10 -10.74 7.22
CA ARG A 7 3.22 -10.17 6.48
C ARG A 7 3.90 -9.04 7.25
N SER A 8 5.22 -9.03 7.22
CA SER A 8 6.05 -7.90 7.58
C SER A 8 6.53 -7.19 6.32
N MET A 9 6.57 -5.86 6.37
CA MET A 9 7.06 -4.98 5.30
C MET A 9 8.04 -3.97 5.93
N THR A 10 8.62 -3.09 5.13
CA THR A 10 9.62 -2.12 5.62
C THR A 10 9.10 -1.19 6.72
N ARG A 11 7.85 -0.72 6.61
CA ARG A 11 7.26 0.29 7.52
C ARG A 11 5.87 -0.06 8.03
N SER A 12 5.43 -1.28 7.77
CA SER A 12 4.12 -1.78 8.22
C SER A 12 4.16 -3.29 8.42
N ALA A 13 3.19 -3.81 9.16
CA ALA A 13 2.99 -5.24 9.32
C ALA A 13 1.49 -5.54 9.42
N VAL A 14 1.09 -6.72 8.95
CA VAL A 14 -0.30 -7.18 8.94
C VAL A 14 -0.42 -8.43 9.79
N PHE A 15 -1.42 -8.46 10.65
CA PHE A 15 -1.69 -9.55 11.59
C PHE A 15 -3.11 -10.05 11.44
N GLU A 16 -3.31 -11.29 11.86
CA GLU A 16 -4.63 -11.90 12.00
C GLU A 16 -4.80 -12.45 13.41
N LEU A 17 -5.95 -12.13 14.03
CA LEU A 17 -6.45 -12.78 15.23
C LEU A 17 -7.38 -13.92 14.82
N GLU A 18 -6.89 -15.14 14.84
CA GLU A 18 -7.65 -16.35 14.54
C GLU A 18 -8.52 -16.73 15.76
N ASN A 19 -9.78 -16.38 15.71
CA ASN A 19 -10.77 -16.62 16.77
C ASN A 19 -11.93 -17.53 16.34
N GLY A 20 -11.84 -18.11 15.14
CA GLY A 20 -12.90 -18.96 14.56
C GLY A 20 -14.05 -18.19 13.90
N LEU A 21 -14.01 -16.86 13.89
CA LEU A 21 -15.00 -15.99 13.25
C LEU A 21 -14.44 -15.37 11.98
N CYS A 22 -15.28 -15.18 10.96
CA CYS A 22 -14.89 -14.45 9.74
C CYS A 22 -14.95 -12.94 9.94
N TYR A 23 -13.88 -12.22 9.55
CA TYR A 23 -13.78 -10.77 9.43
C TYR A 23 -13.81 -9.99 10.76
N ARG A 24 -14.71 -10.26 11.67
CA ARG A 24 -14.91 -9.49 12.90
C ARG A 24 -14.90 -10.38 14.15
N PRO A 25 -14.27 -9.92 15.24
CA PRO A 25 -14.36 -10.60 16.53
C PRO A 25 -15.75 -10.43 17.13
N ALA A 26 -16.11 -11.27 18.11
CA ALA A 26 -17.35 -11.12 18.85
C ALA A 26 -17.41 -9.82 19.67
N HIS A 27 -16.24 -9.42 20.19
CA HIS A 27 -16.03 -8.16 20.91
C HIS A 27 -14.75 -7.48 20.42
N PRO A 28 -14.70 -6.13 20.36
CA PRO A 28 -13.48 -5.40 20.06
C PRO A 28 -12.36 -5.79 21.02
N PHE A 29 -11.12 -5.78 20.54
CA PHE A 29 -9.94 -6.13 21.32
C PHE A 29 -8.89 -5.01 21.30
N THR A 30 -8.02 -5.01 22.31
CA THR A 30 -6.92 -4.05 22.42
C THR A 30 -5.68 -4.59 21.72
N VAL A 31 -4.98 -3.75 20.97
CA VAL A 31 -3.69 -4.06 20.36
C VAL A 31 -2.61 -3.16 20.95
N THR A 32 -1.49 -3.76 21.34
CA THR A 32 -0.30 -3.05 21.83
C THR A 32 0.90 -3.29 20.93
N LEU A 33 1.79 -2.31 20.85
CA LEU A 33 3.09 -2.42 20.18
C LEU A 33 4.18 -2.05 21.18
N ASN A 34 5.08 -2.98 21.46
CA ASN A 34 6.11 -2.83 22.52
C ASN A 34 5.54 -2.40 23.88
N GLY A 35 4.30 -2.86 24.20
CA GLY A 35 3.60 -2.54 25.41
C GLY A 35 2.78 -1.25 25.40
N GLU A 36 2.90 -0.42 24.37
CA GLU A 36 2.07 0.78 24.20
C GLU A 36 0.81 0.47 23.40
N THR A 37 -0.35 0.97 23.83
CA THR A 37 -1.62 0.74 23.14
C THR A 37 -1.67 1.53 21.83
N VAL A 38 -1.90 0.79 20.71
CA VAL A 38 -2.04 1.36 19.37
C VAL A 38 -3.49 1.31 18.88
N TYR A 39 -4.27 0.32 19.35
CA TYR A 39 -5.71 0.25 19.12
C TYR A 39 -6.41 -0.12 20.44
N ASP A 40 -7.26 0.77 20.94
CA ASP A 40 -8.07 0.51 22.15
C ASP A 40 -9.23 -0.46 21.86
N ALA A 41 -9.78 -0.42 20.66
CA ALA A 41 -10.91 -1.22 20.23
C ALA A 41 -10.76 -1.61 18.74
N CYS A 42 -10.01 -2.66 18.47
CA CYS A 42 -9.89 -3.23 17.13
C CYS A 42 -11.13 -4.08 16.83
N GLU A 43 -11.84 -3.77 15.74
CA GLU A 43 -13.11 -4.41 15.35
C GLU A 43 -12.95 -5.40 14.18
N THR A 44 -11.72 -5.64 13.73
CA THR A 44 -11.45 -6.54 12.60
C THR A 44 -10.42 -7.58 12.97
N ASN A 45 -10.64 -8.83 12.56
CA ASN A 45 -9.71 -9.93 12.82
C ASN A 45 -8.35 -9.71 12.14
N VAL A 46 -8.36 -9.09 10.96
CA VAL A 46 -7.13 -8.67 10.28
C VAL A 46 -6.92 -7.18 10.54
N PHE A 47 -5.73 -6.85 11.03
CA PHE A 47 -5.34 -5.47 11.34
C PHE A 47 -3.90 -5.19 10.90
N SER A 48 -3.59 -3.92 10.69
CA SER A 48 -2.27 -3.48 10.24
C SER A 48 -1.65 -2.51 11.24
N LEU A 49 -0.34 -2.59 11.40
CA LEU A 49 0.46 -1.60 12.11
C LEU A 49 1.27 -0.80 11.09
N PHE A 50 1.31 0.52 11.28
CA PHE A 50 1.97 1.46 10.37
C PHE A 50 3.03 2.29 11.09
N SER A 51 3.76 3.10 10.33
CA SER A 51 4.81 4.00 10.84
C SER A 51 5.92 3.30 11.61
N LEU A 52 6.18 2.04 11.26
CA LEU A 52 7.27 1.25 11.84
C LEU A 52 8.63 1.68 11.26
N LEU A 53 9.69 1.47 12.02
CA LEU A 53 11.06 1.66 11.55
C LEU A 53 11.53 0.41 10.81
N PRO A 54 12.22 0.55 9.66
CA PRO A 54 12.77 -0.59 8.92
C PRO A 54 13.82 -1.37 9.72
N GLY A 55 13.90 -2.68 9.47
CA GLY A 55 14.90 -3.56 10.08
C GLY A 55 14.83 -3.63 11.61
N THR A 56 13.67 -3.35 12.20
CA THR A 56 13.47 -3.20 13.64
C THR A 56 12.59 -4.31 14.19
N GLU A 57 12.99 -4.86 15.33
CA GLU A 57 12.21 -5.86 16.06
C GLU A 57 11.12 -5.19 16.89
N TYR A 58 9.92 -5.76 16.85
CA TYR A 58 8.75 -5.33 17.59
C TYR A 58 8.03 -6.51 18.22
N THR A 59 7.39 -6.25 19.36
CA THR A 59 6.45 -7.20 19.97
C THR A 59 5.04 -6.59 19.89
N VAL A 60 4.13 -7.29 19.20
CA VAL A 60 2.71 -6.97 19.18
C VAL A 60 2.00 -7.81 20.25
N GLY A 61 1.14 -7.18 21.03
CA GLY A 61 0.29 -7.83 22.00
C GLY A 61 -1.19 -7.63 21.66
N VAL A 62 -2.02 -8.61 21.97
CA VAL A 62 -3.48 -8.55 21.82
C VAL A 62 -4.13 -8.99 23.14
N GLN A 63 -5.10 -8.20 23.60
CA GLN A 63 -5.98 -8.53 24.73
C GLN A 63 -7.39 -8.74 24.20
N ALA A 64 -7.84 -9.99 24.14
CA ALA A 64 -9.14 -10.37 23.58
C ALA A 64 -9.83 -11.40 24.47
N GLU A 65 -11.10 -11.18 24.84
CA GLU A 65 -11.94 -12.12 25.60
C GLU A 65 -11.27 -12.71 26.86
N GLY A 66 -10.44 -11.91 27.54
CA GLY A 66 -9.72 -12.31 28.74
C GLY A 66 -8.42 -13.08 28.49
N GLU A 67 -8.06 -13.34 27.24
CA GLU A 67 -6.77 -13.92 26.84
C GLU A 67 -5.77 -12.83 26.45
N SER A 68 -4.48 -13.09 26.72
CA SER A 68 -3.36 -12.26 26.31
C SER A 68 -2.50 -13.05 25.33
N LEU A 69 -2.39 -12.54 24.11
CA LEU A 69 -1.57 -13.13 23.06
C LEU A 69 -0.43 -12.17 22.69
N SER A 70 0.69 -12.70 22.22
CA SER A 70 1.79 -11.88 21.72
C SER A 70 2.53 -12.56 20.58
N CYS A 71 3.10 -11.73 19.68
CA CYS A 71 3.92 -12.16 18.57
C CYS A 71 5.09 -11.18 18.40
N THR A 72 6.31 -11.69 18.28
CA THR A 72 7.50 -10.87 17.96
C THR A 72 7.82 -11.01 16.49
N PHE A 73 8.15 -9.90 15.83
CA PHE A 73 8.47 -9.84 14.43
C PHE A 73 9.52 -8.77 14.15
N THR A 74 10.17 -8.87 12.99
CA THR A 74 11.11 -7.85 12.52
C THR A 74 10.61 -7.29 11.19
N THR A 75 10.62 -5.96 11.05
CA THR A 75 10.31 -5.31 9.78
C THR A 75 11.40 -5.58 8.75
N GLU A 76 11.03 -5.59 7.46
CA GLU A 76 12.00 -5.73 6.38
C GLU A 76 12.98 -4.54 6.37
N ALA A 77 14.22 -4.80 5.90
CA ALA A 77 15.20 -3.75 5.71
C ALA A 77 14.82 -2.85 4.54
N GLU A 78 15.02 -1.54 4.68
CA GLU A 78 14.81 -0.56 3.63
C GLU A 78 16.16 -0.17 3.01
N THR A 79 16.29 -0.33 1.70
CA THR A 79 17.55 0.01 1.02
C THR A 79 17.68 1.50 0.78
N PHE A 80 16.57 2.20 0.56
CA PHE A 80 16.53 3.62 0.28
C PHE A 80 15.20 4.25 0.63
N PHE A 81 15.23 5.47 1.17
CA PHE A 81 14.05 6.26 1.48
C PHE A 81 13.97 7.48 0.56
N VAL A 82 12.94 7.52 -0.28
CA VAL A 82 12.65 8.61 -1.21
C VAL A 82 11.48 9.42 -0.67
N ASP A 83 11.77 10.57 -0.08
CA ASP A 83 10.73 11.52 0.31
C ASP A 83 10.23 12.26 -0.95
N ALA A 84 9.00 11.97 -1.35
CA ALA A 84 8.39 12.54 -2.55
C ALA A 84 8.22 14.07 -2.46
N SER A 85 8.16 14.66 -1.27
CA SER A 85 8.09 16.12 -1.10
C SER A 85 9.27 16.85 -1.76
N ARG A 86 10.44 16.20 -1.80
CA ARG A 86 11.65 16.73 -2.42
C ARG A 86 11.57 16.87 -3.95
N TYR A 87 10.55 16.29 -4.57
CA TYR A 87 10.25 16.43 -6.00
C TYR A 87 9.35 17.64 -6.28
N GLY A 88 9.08 18.46 -5.27
CA GLY A 88 8.30 19.68 -5.43
C GLY A 88 6.80 19.44 -5.47
N LEU A 89 6.29 18.44 -4.75
CA LEU A 89 4.85 18.19 -4.62
C LEU A 89 4.13 19.43 -4.07
N VAL A 90 2.94 19.69 -4.59
CA VAL A 90 2.05 20.77 -4.13
C VAL A 90 0.76 20.14 -3.60
N ALA A 91 0.52 20.29 -2.32
CA ALA A 91 -0.54 19.59 -1.57
C ALA A 91 -1.87 20.37 -1.54
N ASP A 92 -2.23 21.08 -2.61
CA ASP A 92 -3.41 21.96 -2.67
C ASP A 92 -4.67 21.27 -3.22
N GLY A 93 -4.57 20.01 -3.66
CA GLY A 93 -5.65 19.23 -4.27
C GLY A 93 -6.04 19.68 -5.69
N THR A 94 -5.33 20.66 -6.26
CA THR A 94 -5.64 21.24 -7.59
C THR A 94 -4.48 21.17 -8.56
N THR A 95 -3.25 21.38 -8.08
CA THR A 95 -2.04 21.32 -8.90
C THR A 95 -1.77 19.88 -9.32
N ASP A 96 -1.50 19.65 -10.62
CA ASP A 96 -1.10 18.34 -11.10
C ASP A 96 0.30 17.96 -10.58
N ASN A 97 0.37 16.84 -9.88
CA ASN A 97 1.59 16.28 -9.33
C ASN A 97 2.05 14.99 -10.05
N THR A 98 1.38 14.58 -11.14
CA THR A 98 1.63 13.32 -11.83
C THR A 98 3.10 13.12 -12.18
N GLY A 99 3.70 14.08 -12.87
CA GLY A 99 5.11 14.00 -13.28
C GLY A 99 6.09 13.97 -12.11
N LYS A 100 5.76 14.67 -11.02
CA LYS A 100 6.61 14.73 -9.80
C LYS A 100 6.55 13.42 -9.02
N LEU A 101 5.36 12.86 -8.82
CA LEU A 101 5.17 11.56 -8.19
C LEU A 101 5.79 10.44 -9.03
N GLN A 102 5.58 10.49 -10.36
CA GLN A 102 6.18 9.52 -11.27
C GLN A 102 7.72 9.59 -11.26
N ALA A 103 8.29 10.78 -11.15
CA ALA A 103 9.75 10.94 -11.02
C ALA A 103 10.28 10.30 -9.72
N ALA A 104 9.58 10.50 -8.59
CA ALA A 104 9.93 9.86 -7.33
C ALA A 104 9.87 8.33 -7.43
N LEU A 105 8.80 7.79 -8.02
CA LEU A 105 8.64 6.35 -8.26
C LEU A 105 9.72 5.79 -9.19
N SER A 106 10.01 6.49 -10.29
CA SER A 106 10.97 6.03 -11.29
C SER A 106 12.42 6.03 -10.78
N THR A 107 12.78 6.98 -9.94
CA THR A 107 14.14 7.11 -9.39
C THR A 107 14.37 6.26 -8.15
N CYS A 108 13.32 5.75 -7.50
CA CYS A 108 13.45 4.91 -6.30
C CYS A 108 14.24 3.63 -6.63
N PRO A 109 15.34 3.32 -5.92
CA PRO A 109 16.10 2.09 -6.13
C PRO A 109 15.31 0.84 -5.74
N LYS A 110 15.79 -0.32 -6.19
CA LYS A 110 15.25 -1.63 -5.77
C LYS A 110 15.30 -1.77 -4.23
N GLY A 111 14.19 -2.19 -3.64
CA GLY A 111 14.03 -2.33 -2.19
C GLY A 111 13.84 -1.00 -1.46
N GLY A 112 13.65 0.09 -2.19
CA GLY A 112 13.40 1.40 -1.61
C GLY A 112 11.91 1.68 -1.41
N THR A 113 11.65 2.70 -0.58
CA THR A 113 10.32 3.21 -0.27
C THR A 113 10.16 4.63 -0.82
N VAL A 114 9.11 4.86 -1.61
CA VAL A 114 8.64 6.21 -1.95
C VAL A 114 7.61 6.62 -0.91
N TYR A 115 7.95 7.60 -0.10
CA TYR A 115 7.12 8.13 0.96
C TYR A 115 6.39 9.37 0.48
N VAL A 116 5.07 9.37 0.60
CA VAL A 116 4.21 10.50 0.29
C VAL A 116 3.68 11.08 1.59
N PRO A 117 4.09 12.30 1.99
CA PRO A 117 3.66 12.92 3.24
C PRO A 117 2.18 13.32 3.19
N ALA A 118 1.62 13.68 4.35
CA ALA A 118 0.26 14.20 4.47
C ALA A 118 0.03 15.39 3.53
N GLY A 119 -1.12 15.39 2.84
CA GLY A 119 -1.51 16.40 1.87
C GLY A 119 -2.42 15.88 0.78
N ARG A 120 -3.05 16.75 0.02
CA ARG A 120 -3.92 16.38 -1.10
C ARG A 120 -3.20 16.62 -2.43
N TYR A 121 -2.89 15.55 -3.14
CA TYR A 121 -2.08 15.58 -4.36
C TYR A 121 -2.92 15.12 -5.56
N ARG A 122 -3.42 16.07 -6.37
CA ARG A 122 -4.07 15.71 -7.63
C ARG A 122 -3.06 15.05 -8.55
N THR A 123 -3.42 13.91 -9.12
CA THR A 123 -2.57 13.12 -10.01
C THR A 123 -3.41 12.33 -11.01
N CYS A 124 -2.82 12.01 -12.15
CA CYS A 124 -3.35 11.02 -13.09
C CYS A 124 -2.70 9.65 -12.82
N SER A 125 -2.52 8.87 -13.88
CA SER A 125 -1.94 7.53 -13.80
C SER A 125 -0.50 7.53 -13.33
N LEU A 126 -0.22 6.73 -12.33
CA LEU A 126 1.12 6.43 -11.83
C LEU A 126 1.47 4.98 -12.16
N PHE A 127 2.68 4.74 -12.63
CA PHE A 127 3.19 3.43 -12.99
C PHE A 127 4.26 3.02 -11.98
N LEU A 128 3.98 1.95 -11.24
CA LEU A 128 4.90 1.41 -10.25
C LEU A 128 5.89 0.45 -10.91
N LYS A 129 7.01 0.21 -10.27
CA LYS A 129 8.03 -0.72 -10.74
C LYS A 129 8.35 -1.81 -9.72
N SER A 130 8.94 -2.89 -10.19
CA SER A 130 9.28 -4.05 -9.36
C SER A 130 10.16 -3.69 -8.16
N ASN A 131 9.95 -4.39 -7.05
CA ASN A 131 10.74 -4.30 -5.82
C ASN A 131 10.74 -2.90 -5.20
N THR A 132 9.61 -2.21 -5.19
CA THR A 132 9.47 -0.89 -4.57
C THR A 132 8.21 -0.80 -3.72
N THR A 133 8.28 0.02 -2.68
CA THR A 133 7.17 0.33 -1.81
C THR A 133 6.69 1.76 -2.06
N LEU A 134 5.38 1.94 -2.26
CA LEU A 134 4.71 3.22 -2.17
C LEU A 134 4.05 3.31 -0.79
N TYR A 135 4.55 4.20 0.05
CA TYR A 135 4.03 4.43 1.39
C TYR A 135 3.28 5.76 1.45
N LEU A 136 2.00 5.71 1.76
CA LEU A 136 1.16 6.88 1.93
C LEU A 136 0.99 7.17 3.42
N GLU A 137 1.51 8.31 3.89
CA GLU A 137 1.35 8.72 5.28
C GLU A 137 -0.11 8.97 5.62
N LYS A 138 -0.44 8.89 6.90
CA LYS A 138 -1.76 9.29 7.41
C LYS A 138 -2.07 10.73 7.01
N GLY A 139 -3.21 10.90 6.31
CA GLY A 139 -3.59 12.20 5.75
C GLY A 139 -3.01 12.51 4.37
N ALA A 140 -2.20 11.62 3.78
CA ALA A 140 -1.86 11.69 2.36
C ALA A 140 -3.08 11.26 1.53
N VAL A 141 -3.44 12.04 0.53
CA VAL A 141 -4.51 11.72 -0.42
C VAL A 141 -3.95 11.84 -1.84
N LEU A 142 -3.90 10.73 -2.56
CA LEU A 142 -3.71 10.75 -4.01
C LEU A 142 -5.09 10.90 -4.64
N LEU A 143 -5.35 12.11 -5.13
CA LEU A 143 -6.63 12.52 -5.70
C LEU A 143 -6.59 12.35 -7.22
N GLY A 144 -7.37 11.43 -7.76
CA GLY A 144 -7.47 11.21 -9.20
C GLY A 144 -8.02 12.44 -9.94
N ASP A 145 -7.45 12.74 -11.10
CA ASP A 145 -7.96 13.79 -11.95
C ASP A 145 -9.36 13.40 -12.50
N ASN A 146 -10.31 14.30 -12.40
CA ASN A 146 -11.66 14.07 -12.90
C ASN A 146 -11.77 14.11 -14.42
N ASP A 147 -10.78 14.69 -15.12
CA ASP A 147 -10.73 14.69 -16.59
C ASP A 147 -10.02 13.43 -17.09
N ARG A 148 -10.82 12.47 -17.53
CA ARG A 148 -10.30 11.20 -18.08
C ARG A 148 -9.39 11.37 -19.28
N THR A 149 -9.45 12.50 -19.99
CA THR A 149 -8.59 12.75 -21.15
C THR A 149 -7.12 12.94 -20.78
N HIS A 150 -6.83 13.20 -19.50
CA HIS A 150 -5.48 13.28 -18.97
C HIS A 150 -4.86 11.90 -18.67
N TYR A 151 -5.67 10.83 -18.68
CA TYR A 151 -5.19 9.47 -18.45
C TYR A 151 -4.76 8.83 -19.78
N PRO A 152 -3.59 8.16 -19.85
CA PRO A 152 -3.19 7.45 -21.05
C PRO A 152 -4.14 6.27 -21.34
N ILE A 153 -4.32 5.97 -22.61
CA ILE A 153 -5.07 4.78 -23.03
C ILE A 153 -4.08 3.62 -23.14
N LEU A 154 -4.35 2.56 -22.41
CA LEU A 154 -3.61 1.30 -22.47
C LEU A 154 -4.29 0.34 -23.44
N PRO A 155 -3.52 -0.50 -24.18
CA PRO A 155 -4.09 -1.52 -25.05
C PRO A 155 -4.84 -2.57 -24.23
N GLY A 156 -5.86 -3.19 -24.82
CA GLY A 156 -6.60 -4.28 -24.16
C GLY A 156 -5.77 -5.53 -23.97
N VAL A 157 -4.77 -5.76 -24.82
CA VAL A 157 -3.84 -6.89 -24.79
C VAL A 157 -2.42 -6.37 -24.85
N ILE A 158 -1.53 -6.96 -24.06
CA ILE A 158 -0.08 -6.74 -24.15
C ILE A 158 0.63 -8.07 -24.44
N PRO A 159 1.83 -8.02 -25.04
CA PRO A 159 2.65 -9.23 -25.24
C PRO A 159 2.93 -9.94 -23.91
N SER A 160 2.89 -11.26 -23.95
CA SER A 160 3.30 -12.10 -22.81
C SER A 160 4.82 -12.33 -22.84
N GLU A 161 5.37 -12.73 -21.68
CA GLU A 161 6.80 -13.08 -21.58
C GLU A 161 7.15 -14.38 -22.30
N ASN A 162 6.18 -15.26 -22.52
CA ASN A 162 6.39 -16.60 -23.10
C ASN A 162 5.99 -16.69 -24.58
N GLU A 163 5.57 -15.62 -25.22
CA GLU A 163 5.13 -15.54 -26.63
C GLU A 163 3.92 -16.45 -27.00
N VAL A 164 3.33 -17.11 -26.02
CA VAL A 164 2.22 -18.06 -26.23
C VAL A 164 0.92 -17.54 -25.62
N ASP A 165 1.01 -16.99 -24.41
CA ASP A 165 -0.15 -16.48 -23.69
C ASP A 165 -0.39 -15.01 -24.04
N GLU A 166 -1.64 -14.60 -23.96
CA GLU A 166 -2.04 -13.20 -24.09
C GLU A 166 -2.35 -12.63 -22.70
N TYR A 167 -1.76 -11.48 -22.37
CA TYR A 167 -2.11 -10.73 -21.18
C TYR A 167 -3.19 -9.70 -21.49
N TYR A 168 -4.40 -9.97 -21.00
CA TYR A 168 -5.50 -9.02 -21.09
C TYR A 168 -5.39 -8.00 -19.96
N LEU A 169 -5.13 -6.74 -20.29
CA LEU A 169 -5.16 -5.65 -19.32
C LEU A 169 -6.58 -5.22 -19.01
N THR A 170 -7.41 -5.13 -20.05
CA THR A 170 -8.80 -4.74 -19.92
C THR A 170 -9.64 -5.51 -20.93
N GLY A 171 -10.89 -5.78 -20.58
CA GLY A 171 -11.82 -6.48 -21.45
C GLY A 171 -13.27 -6.07 -21.17
N TRP A 172 -14.10 -6.21 -22.17
CA TRP A 172 -15.55 -6.09 -22.07
C TRP A 172 -16.19 -7.33 -22.67
N GLU A 173 -17.04 -8.01 -21.90
CA GLU A 173 -17.74 -9.23 -22.35
C GLU A 173 -16.81 -10.27 -22.99
N GLY A 174 -15.61 -10.46 -22.41
CA GLY A 174 -14.62 -11.41 -22.89
C GLY A 174 -13.75 -10.95 -24.05
N ASN A 175 -13.97 -9.75 -24.57
CA ASN A 175 -13.14 -9.18 -25.64
C ASN A 175 -12.15 -8.16 -25.07
N PRO A 176 -10.86 -8.20 -25.51
CA PRO A 176 -9.90 -7.18 -25.13
C PRO A 176 -10.32 -5.80 -25.65
N LEU A 177 -10.26 -4.81 -24.78
CA LEU A 177 -10.64 -3.43 -25.12
C LEU A 177 -9.61 -2.46 -24.56
N SER A 178 -9.11 -1.55 -25.40
CA SER A 178 -8.27 -0.45 -24.94
C SER A 178 -9.05 0.45 -24.00
N SER A 179 -8.45 0.83 -22.88
CA SER A 179 -9.11 1.59 -21.84
C SER A 179 -8.14 2.57 -21.17
N PHE A 180 -8.69 3.53 -20.45
CA PHE A 180 -7.88 4.46 -19.66
C PHE A 180 -7.10 3.69 -18.57
N ALA A 181 -5.85 4.09 -18.37
CA ALA A 181 -5.04 3.58 -17.26
C ALA A 181 -5.68 3.92 -15.91
N GLY A 182 -5.48 3.08 -14.93
CA GLY A 182 -5.91 3.35 -13.55
C GLY A 182 -5.07 4.43 -12.87
N LEU A 183 -5.49 4.84 -11.67
CA LEU A 183 -4.70 5.77 -10.84
C LEU A 183 -3.32 5.18 -10.51
N LEU A 184 -3.28 3.90 -10.10
CA LEU A 184 -2.05 3.13 -9.91
C LEU A 184 -2.03 1.96 -10.89
N ASN A 185 -0.93 1.81 -11.60
CA ASN A 185 -0.73 0.76 -12.60
C ASN A 185 0.44 -0.14 -12.18
N ILE A 186 0.15 -1.43 -12.00
CA ILE A 186 1.09 -2.47 -11.57
C ILE A 186 1.02 -3.59 -12.60
N THR A 187 1.69 -3.40 -13.73
CA THR A 187 1.63 -4.32 -14.88
C THR A 187 3.03 -4.78 -15.25
N GLN A 188 3.21 -6.10 -15.42
CA GLN A 188 4.51 -6.74 -15.73
C GLN A 188 5.61 -6.37 -14.72
N VAL A 189 5.22 -6.21 -13.46
CA VAL A 189 6.12 -5.92 -12.34
C VAL A 189 5.81 -6.86 -11.18
N HIS A 190 6.77 -7.05 -10.28
CA HIS A 190 6.65 -7.96 -9.13
C HIS A 190 7.18 -7.30 -7.86
N ASP A 191 6.81 -7.83 -6.69
CA ASP A 191 7.25 -7.35 -5.37
C ASP A 191 6.98 -5.85 -5.18
N VAL A 192 5.78 -5.42 -5.56
CA VAL A 192 5.29 -4.05 -5.35
C VAL A 192 4.43 -4.02 -4.10
N VAL A 193 4.72 -3.09 -3.21
CA VAL A 193 3.93 -2.85 -2.01
C VAL A 193 3.31 -1.46 -2.08
N VAL A 194 2.01 -1.38 -1.87
CA VAL A 194 1.30 -0.11 -1.63
C VAL A 194 0.71 -0.20 -0.23
N THR A 195 1.12 0.69 0.67
CA THR A 195 0.77 0.61 2.09
C THR A 195 0.73 1.98 2.74
N GLY A 196 0.34 2.04 4.01
CA GLY A 196 0.21 3.27 4.79
C GLY A 196 -1.24 3.56 5.17
N GLU A 197 -1.46 4.70 5.82
CA GLU A 197 -2.78 5.16 6.30
C GLU A 197 -3.37 6.27 5.40
N GLY A 198 -2.79 6.49 4.22
CA GLY A 198 -3.28 7.46 3.24
C GLY A 198 -4.48 6.95 2.45
N THR A 199 -4.97 7.77 1.55
CA THR A 199 -6.18 7.55 0.75
C THR A 199 -5.87 7.59 -0.74
N LEU A 200 -6.49 6.70 -1.52
CA LEU A 200 -6.63 6.79 -2.97
C LEU A 200 -8.06 7.21 -3.25
N ASP A 201 -8.27 8.40 -3.86
CA ASP A 201 -9.59 9.04 -4.05
C ASP A 201 -9.84 9.34 -5.54
#